data_a65a9dc5f8c37bd6079691b60c23ccfc
#
_entry.id   a65a9dc5f8c37bd6079691b60c23ccfc
#
_cell.length_a   1.000
_cell.length_b   1.000
_cell.length_c   1.000
_cell.angle_alpha   90.00
_cell.angle_beta   90.00
_cell.angle_gamma   90.00
#
_symmetry.space_group_name_H-M   'P 1'
#
loop_
_entity.id
_entity.type
_entity.pdbx_description
1 polymer ?
#
loop_
_entity_poly.entity_id
_entity_poly.type
_entity_poly.pdbx_seq_one_letter_code
_entity_poly.pdbx_strand_id
1 'polypeptide(L)'
;MMEVYLYLERYEKIILNFFKKDSFSIRTHRKRDNLLFKRVNNNIIEYADQAILQNESAGNYYDRFPYQQLDHFYKSDEWHDLNRKYKFFAKLDYSKCFDSIYTHTFNWIIASNVQEAKRLDEGHFLSAADKLLQNMNMSITNGIVVGPEFSRFLSEIIFQSVDRNIMYSLNCQGLQNGLDYEIKRYVDDFFVFVKKEENVDKIINEIAKSSNRFKLRLNYEKEEKGKLPHIWSEWINEINLFLNELEKSIFYPYSDENTYLLREQRLLPQRSVSKLKDMFQTVIVSDEKMNVKIVSYCFSFIYRKFFGCISNESKKTIFNLAFENAVYYLYDLLFYFYSF
;
A
#
# COMPACT_ATOMS: atom_id res chain seq x y z
N MET A 1 -22.79 0.26 -11.91
CA MET A 1 -21.68 -0.17 -12.79
C MET A 1 -21.71 0.46 -14.17
N MET A 2 -22.85 0.48 -14.86
CA MET A 2 -22.96 1.08 -16.20
C MET A 2 -22.58 2.57 -16.22
N GLU A 3 -23.03 3.36 -15.24
CA GLU A 3 -22.70 4.79 -15.16
C GLU A 3 -21.20 5.05 -15.02
N VAL A 4 -20.48 4.22 -14.24
CA VAL A 4 -19.03 4.30 -14.09
C VAL A 4 -18.34 4.07 -15.44
N TYR A 5 -18.78 3.05 -16.18
CA TYR A 5 -18.24 2.74 -17.50
C TYR A 5 -18.46 3.90 -18.48
N LEU A 6 -19.68 4.43 -18.55
CA LEU A 6 -20.03 5.57 -19.41
C LEU A 6 -19.25 6.82 -19.06
N TYR A 7 -19.02 7.07 -17.77
CA TYR A 7 -18.19 8.17 -17.30
C TYR A 7 -16.75 8.03 -17.78
N LEU A 8 -16.15 6.84 -17.61
CA LEU A 8 -14.78 6.57 -18.06
C LEU A 8 -14.66 6.70 -19.58
N GLU A 9 -15.56 6.10 -20.34
CA GLU A 9 -15.55 6.19 -21.81
C GLU A 9 -15.61 7.65 -22.30
N ARG A 10 -16.41 8.47 -21.63
CA ARG A 10 -16.61 9.88 -22.03
C ARG A 10 -15.41 10.76 -21.65
N TYR A 11 -14.82 10.56 -20.49
CA TYR A 11 -13.85 11.50 -19.91
C TYR A 11 -12.44 10.96 -19.79
N GLU A 12 -12.17 9.73 -20.21
CA GLU A 12 -10.89 9.05 -20.07
C GLU A 12 -9.70 9.93 -20.49
N LYS A 13 -9.75 10.48 -21.70
CA LYS A 13 -8.64 11.28 -22.23
C LYS A 13 -8.35 12.53 -21.40
N ILE A 14 -9.41 13.16 -20.88
CA ILE A 14 -9.28 14.38 -20.06
C ILE A 14 -8.66 14.01 -18.72
N ILE A 15 -9.12 12.93 -18.08
CA ILE A 15 -8.64 12.47 -16.78
C ILE A 15 -7.20 11.99 -16.87
N LEU A 16 -6.87 11.17 -17.84
CA LEU A 16 -5.49 10.71 -18.04
C LEU A 16 -4.53 11.88 -18.32
N ASN A 17 -5.01 12.90 -19.05
CA ASN A 17 -4.22 14.11 -19.28
C ASN A 17 -4.07 14.95 -18.00
N PHE A 18 -5.07 14.96 -17.13
CA PHE A 18 -5.00 15.60 -15.81
C PHE A 18 -3.92 14.93 -14.93
N PHE A 19 -3.81 13.60 -14.97
CA PHE A 19 -2.81 12.84 -14.21
C PHE A 19 -1.37 12.97 -14.73
N LYS A 20 -1.15 13.48 -15.94
CA LYS A 20 0.20 13.76 -16.49
C LYS A 20 0.85 15.00 -15.88
N LYS A 21 0.10 15.83 -15.16
CA LYS A 21 0.62 17.03 -14.54
C LYS A 21 1.47 16.68 -13.31
N ASP A 22 2.34 17.60 -12.91
CA ASP A 22 3.19 17.43 -11.73
C ASP A 22 2.36 17.09 -10.49
N SER A 23 2.80 16.07 -9.79
CA SER A 23 2.18 15.59 -8.56
C SER A 23 3.19 14.82 -7.72
N PHE A 24 2.92 14.64 -6.43
CA PHE A 24 3.74 13.80 -5.55
C PHE A 24 3.39 12.33 -5.65
N SER A 25 2.32 11.99 -6.37
CA SER A 25 1.79 10.64 -6.43
C SER A 25 2.76 9.66 -7.06
N ILE A 26 3.05 8.59 -6.33
CA ILE A 26 3.82 7.44 -6.81
C ILE A 26 2.90 6.29 -7.24
N ARG A 27 1.58 6.54 -7.36
CA ARG A 27 0.57 5.58 -7.79
C ARG A 27 -0.47 6.26 -8.68
N THR A 28 -0.02 6.75 -9.82
CA THR A 28 -0.89 7.39 -10.81
C THR A 28 -1.41 6.38 -11.84
N HIS A 29 -2.47 6.77 -12.54
CA HIS A 29 -3.04 6.01 -13.65
C HIS A 29 -2.59 6.65 -14.97
N ARG A 30 -1.95 5.89 -15.86
CA ARG A 30 -1.38 6.43 -17.10
C ARG A 30 -2.08 5.98 -18.38
N LYS A 31 -2.49 4.73 -18.42
CA LYS A 31 -3.10 4.11 -19.60
C LYS A 31 -4.10 3.05 -19.18
N ARG A 32 -5.02 2.73 -20.09
CA ARG A 32 -5.94 1.62 -19.93
C ARG A 32 -5.13 0.31 -19.83
N ASP A 33 -5.48 -0.53 -18.89
CA ASP A 33 -4.89 -1.85 -18.78
C ASP A 33 -5.54 -2.78 -19.82
N ASN A 34 -4.76 -3.15 -20.83
CA ASN A 34 -5.22 -4.01 -21.91
C ASN A 34 -5.28 -5.50 -21.52
N LEU A 35 -4.74 -5.86 -20.35
CA LEU A 35 -4.69 -7.25 -19.91
C LEU A 35 -6.07 -7.80 -19.54
N LEU A 36 -6.99 -6.94 -19.08
CA LEU A 36 -8.39 -7.30 -18.83
C LEU A 36 -9.13 -7.86 -20.06
N PHE A 37 -8.64 -7.58 -21.25
CA PHE A 37 -9.29 -7.93 -22.51
C PHE A 37 -8.54 -8.97 -23.34
N LYS A 38 -7.39 -9.46 -22.89
CA LYS A 38 -6.75 -10.59 -23.53
C LYS A 38 -7.54 -11.87 -23.20
N ARG A 39 -8.49 -12.21 -24.07
CA ARG A 39 -8.94 -13.60 -24.18
C ARG A 39 -7.73 -14.41 -24.65
N VAL A 40 -7.10 -15.08 -23.71
CA VAL A 40 -6.26 -16.22 -24.03
C VAL A 40 -7.22 -17.31 -24.53
N ASN A 41 -6.99 -17.80 -25.74
CA ASN A 41 -7.75 -18.79 -26.48
C ASN A 41 -8.70 -19.66 -25.64
N ASN A 42 -9.84 -19.99 -26.19
CA ASN A 42 -11.04 -20.66 -25.67
C ASN A 42 -10.88 -21.84 -24.70
N ASN A 43 -9.72 -22.16 -24.27
CA ASN A 43 -9.44 -23.10 -23.21
C ASN A 43 -9.25 -22.29 -21.93
N ILE A 44 -10.16 -22.54 -20.99
CA ILE A 44 -9.97 -22.44 -19.56
C ILE A 44 -8.66 -21.73 -19.26
N ILE A 45 -8.77 -20.63 -18.62
CA ILE A 45 -7.69 -19.95 -17.96
C ILE A 45 -6.64 -20.97 -17.45
N GLU A 46 -5.94 -21.58 -18.37
CA GLU A 46 -4.62 -22.07 -18.10
C GLU A 46 -3.80 -20.81 -17.97
N TYR A 47 -4.07 -20.19 -16.81
CA TYR A 47 -3.04 -19.47 -16.14
C TYR A 47 -2.32 -18.51 -17.03
N ALA A 48 -2.90 -17.38 -17.17
CA ALA A 48 -2.07 -16.24 -17.11
C ALA A 48 -0.84 -16.66 -16.29
N ASP A 49 0.31 -16.72 -16.92
CA ASP A 49 1.56 -17.12 -16.29
C ASP A 49 1.58 -16.64 -14.84
N GLN A 50 2.13 -17.43 -13.93
CA GLN A 50 2.26 -17.01 -12.52
C GLN A 50 2.88 -15.62 -12.41
N ALA A 51 3.70 -15.20 -13.37
CA ALA A 51 4.20 -13.83 -13.53
C ALA A 51 3.09 -12.81 -13.79
N ILE A 52 2.05 -13.17 -14.54
CA ILE A 52 0.87 -12.32 -14.75
C ILE A 52 0.07 -12.22 -13.46
N LEU A 53 -0.15 -13.32 -12.77
CA LEU A 53 -0.84 -13.36 -11.47
C LEU A 53 -0.09 -12.62 -10.36
N GLN A 54 1.23 -12.53 -10.42
CA GLN A 54 2.02 -11.75 -9.46
C GLN A 54 1.92 -10.25 -9.68
N ASN A 55 1.61 -9.80 -10.90
CA ASN A 55 1.55 -8.38 -11.25
C ASN A 55 0.14 -7.82 -11.33
N GLU A 56 -0.91 -8.65 -11.16
CA GLU A 56 -2.26 -8.25 -11.50
C GLU A 56 -3.26 -8.48 -10.40
N SER A 57 -3.84 -7.40 -9.99
CA SER A 57 -5.19 -7.44 -9.49
C SER A 57 -6.11 -7.45 -10.72
N ALA A 58 -6.65 -8.60 -11.05
CA ALA A 58 -7.74 -8.70 -12.00
C ALA A 58 -8.82 -7.67 -11.61
N GLY A 59 -9.14 -6.76 -12.50
CA GLY A 59 -10.17 -5.76 -12.24
C GLY A 59 -9.72 -4.29 -12.24
N ASN A 60 -8.46 -3.99 -12.50
CA ASN A 60 -8.05 -2.61 -12.70
C ASN A 60 -8.32 -2.18 -14.13
N TYR A 61 -9.10 -1.11 -14.28
CA TYR A 61 -9.37 -0.53 -15.59
C TYR A 61 -8.15 0.23 -16.13
N TYR A 62 -7.34 0.79 -15.24
CA TYR A 62 -6.11 1.52 -15.58
C TYR A 62 -4.88 0.92 -14.91
N ASP A 63 -3.77 0.97 -15.66
CA ASP A 63 -2.44 0.66 -15.13
C ASP A 63 -2.03 1.67 -14.06
N ARG A 64 -1.37 1.20 -13.01
CA ARG A 64 -0.89 1.99 -11.87
C ARG A 64 0.61 2.16 -11.95
N PHE A 65 1.07 3.41 -11.96
CA PHE A 65 2.47 3.73 -12.19
C PHE A 65 2.97 4.80 -11.21
N PRO A 66 4.25 4.80 -10.77
CA PRO A 66 5.25 3.76 -11.03
C PRO A 66 5.09 2.53 -10.15
N TYR A 67 4.45 2.66 -8.97
CA TYR A 67 4.37 1.57 -8.00
C TYR A 67 2.93 1.11 -7.80
N GLN A 68 2.69 -0.18 -8.05
CA GLN A 68 1.39 -0.79 -7.81
C GLN A 68 1.13 -0.99 -6.31
N GLN A 69 2.17 -1.36 -5.57
CA GLN A 69 2.14 -1.60 -4.12
C GLN A 69 3.22 -0.75 -3.44
N LEU A 70 2.94 -0.33 -2.22
CA LEU A 70 3.88 0.47 -1.43
C LEU A 70 5.19 -0.27 -1.13
N ASP A 71 5.12 -1.59 -0.96
CA ASP A 71 6.29 -2.45 -0.77
C ASP A 71 7.30 -2.37 -1.93
N HIS A 72 6.81 -2.22 -3.17
CA HIS A 72 7.69 -2.01 -4.34
C HIS A 72 8.43 -0.67 -4.26
N PHE A 73 7.79 0.36 -3.72
CA PHE A 73 8.46 1.65 -3.49
C PHE A 73 9.58 1.53 -2.46
N TYR A 74 9.31 0.89 -1.31
CA TYR A 74 10.34 0.69 -0.27
C TYR A 74 11.55 -0.13 -0.71
N LYS A 75 11.38 -0.99 -1.73
CA LYS A 75 12.45 -1.82 -2.32
C LYS A 75 13.12 -1.16 -3.52
N SER A 76 12.68 0.02 -3.95
CA SER A 76 13.18 0.69 -5.14
C SER A 76 14.50 1.45 -4.88
N ASP A 77 15.28 1.63 -5.95
CA ASP A 77 16.46 2.49 -5.92
C ASP A 77 16.09 3.94 -5.57
N GLU A 78 14.90 4.39 -6.02
CA GLU A 78 14.38 5.72 -5.69
C GLU A 78 14.27 5.94 -4.17
N TRP A 79 13.74 4.95 -3.45
CA TRP A 79 13.66 4.99 -2.00
C TRP A 79 15.03 5.09 -1.33
N HIS A 80 15.99 4.28 -1.79
CA HIS A 80 17.35 4.29 -1.26
C HIS A 80 18.07 5.61 -1.56
N ASP A 81 17.87 6.18 -2.74
CA ASP A 81 18.42 7.48 -3.12
C ASP A 81 17.84 8.62 -2.28
N LEU A 82 16.54 8.60 -1.98
CA LEU A 82 15.91 9.58 -1.09
C LEU A 82 16.50 9.51 0.32
N ASN A 83 16.65 8.31 0.87
CA ASN A 83 17.26 8.12 2.20
C ASN A 83 18.73 8.59 2.27
N ARG A 84 19.46 8.54 1.15
CA ARG A 84 20.85 9.01 1.06
C ARG A 84 20.94 10.52 0.85
N LYS A 85 20.01 11.11 0.07
CA LYS A 85 20.04 12.50 -0.36
C LYS A 85 19.57 13.47 0.73
N TYR A 86 18.61 13.06 1.55
CA TYR A 86 17.99 13.88 2.59
C TYR A 86 18.42 13.44 3.99
N LYS A 87 18.24 14.33 4.99
CA LYS A 87 18.66 14.08 6.38
C LYS A 87 17.51 13.89 7.35
N PHE A 88 16.35 14.42 7.02
CA PHE A 88 15.15 14.40 7.84
C PHE A 88 13.98 13.86 7.04
N PHE A 89 13.05 13.20 7.73
CA PHE A 89 11.83 12.73 7.13
C PHE A 89 10.62 13.01 8.01
N ALA A 90 9.45 13.02 7.38
CA ALA A 90 8.19 12.86 8.07
C ALA A 90 7.27 11.95 7.24
N LYS A 91 6.50 11.11 7.94
CA LYS A 91 5.41 10.33 7.35
C LYS A 91 4.10 10.85 7.91
N LEU A 92 3.15 11.11 7.04
CA LEU A 92 1.86 11.69 7.38
C LEU A 92 0.76 10.87 6.70
N ASP A 93 -0.40 10.79 7.34
CA ASP A 93 -1.59 10.12 6.85
C ASP A 93 -2.80 11.05 6.98
N TYR A 94 -3.83 10.88 6.15
CA TYR A 94 -5.10 11.57 6.36
C TYR A 94 -5.97 10.82 7.36
N SER A 95 -6.63 11.58 8.25
CA SER A 95 -7.63 11.03 9.15
C SER A 95 -8.91 10.71 8.38
N LYS A 96 -9.33 9.42 8.39
CA LYS A 96 -10.56 8.94 7.73
C LYS A 96 -10.68 9.48 6.29
N CYS A 97 -9.62 9.32 5.50
CA CYS A 97 -9.46 9.98 4.20
C CYS A 97 -10.73 9.89 3.33
N PHE A 98 -11.12 8.68 2.96
CA PHE A 98 -12.26 8.46 2.05
C PHE A 98 -13.61 8.85 2.66
N ASP A 99 -13.78 8.70 3.96
CA ASP A 99 -14.99 9.10 4.68
C ASP A 99 -15.12 10.62 4.78
N SER A 100 -14.02 11.36 4.68
CA SER A 100 -13.99 12.83 4.79
C SER A 100 -14.01 13.56 3.46
N ILE A 101 -13.88 12.87 2.33
CA ILE A 101 -13.97 13.48 1.01
C ILE A 101 -15.38 14.06 0.82
N TYR A 102 -15.46 15.37 0.68
CA TYR A 102 -16.69 16.07 0.33
C TYR A 102 -16.80 16.15 -1.19
N THR A 103 -17.78 15.48 -1.79
CA THR A 103 -17.81 15.29 -3.24
C THR A 103 -17.84 16.61 -4.03
N HIS A 104 -18.48 17.65 -3.52
CA HIS A 104 -18.47 18.97 -4.16
C HIS A 104 -17.08 19.62 -4.27
N THR A 105 -16.05 19.09 -3.55
CA THR A 105 -14.67 19.58 -3.69
C THR A 105 -14.09 19.35 -5.09
N PHE A 106 -14.64 18.44 -5.89
CA PHE A 106 -14.27 18.30 -7.29
C PHE A 106 -14.46 19.61 -8.06
N ASN A 107 -15.58 20.29 -7.85
CA ASN A 107 -15.86 21.55 -8.51
C ASN A 107 -14.95 22.69 -8.00
N TRP A 108 -14.41 22.59 -6.77
CA TRP A 108 -13.49 23.59 -6.23
C TRP A 108 -12.10 23.56 -6.86
N ILE A 109 -11.76 22.51 -7.61
CA ILE A 109 -10.47 22.38 -8.28
C ILE A 109 -10.26 23.48 -9.32
N ILE A 110 -11.34 23.91 -10.00
CA ILE A 110 -11.29 24.90 -11.07
C ILE A 110 -12.02 26.18 -10.74
N ALA A 111 -12.95 26.14 -9.80
CA ALA A 111 -13.74 27.30 -9.42
C ALA A 111 -12.97 28.18 -8.43
N SER A 112 -12.96 29.49 -8.70
CA SER A 112 -12.34 30.47 -7.82
C SER A 112 -13.18 30.76 -6.57
N ASN A 113 -14.49 30.50 -6.65
CA ASN A 113 -15.44 30.72 -5.57
C ASN A 113 -16.65 29.76 -5.64
N VAL A 114 -17.45 29.74 -4.57
CA VAL A 114 -18.61 28.87 -4.44
C VAL A 114 -19.68 29.12 -5.52
N GLN A 115 -19.82 30.37 -5.99
CA GLN A 115 -20.83 30.69 -7.02
C GLN A 115 -20.42 30.12 -8.37
N GLU A 116 -19.14 30.23 -8.72
CA GLU A 116 -18.61 29.58 -9.93
C GLU A 116 -18.72 28.06 -9.85
N ALA A 117 -18.38 27.48 -8.69
CA ALA A 117 -18.51 26.03 -8.48
C ALA A 117 -19.95 25.53 -8.73
N LYS A 118 -20.97 26.31 -8.32
CA LYS A 118 -22.39 25.99 -8.55
C LYS A 118 -22.85 26.17 -10.01
N ARG A 119 -22.10 26.96 -10.79
CA ARG A 119 -22.43 27.25 -12.20
C ARG A 119 -21.74 26.32 -13.18
N LEU A 120 -20.87 25.44 -12.70
CA LEU A 120 -20.23 24.46 -13.57
C LEU A 120 -21.28 23.57 -14.23
N ASP A 121 -21.17 23.45 -15.54
CA ASP A 121 -22.04 22.61 -16.35
C ASP A 121 -21.99 21.16 -15.86
N GLU A 122 -23.13 20.50 -15.77
CA GLU A 122 -23.24 19.08 -15.45
C GLU A 122 -22.44 18.18 -16.42
N GLY A 123 -22.21 18.65 -17.64
CA GLY A 123 -21.36 18.01 -18.65
C GLY A 123 -19.87 18.12 -18.39
N HIS A 124 -19.43 18.92 -17.42
CA HIS A 124 -18.02 19.00 -17.06
C HIS A 124 -17.57 17.76 -16.28
N PHE A 125 -16.40 17.20 -16.60
CA PHE A 125 -15.94 15.93 -16.02
C PHE A 125 -15.85 15.92 -14.49
N LEU A 126 -15.57 17.06 -13.85
CA LEU A 126 -15.54 17.19 -12.39
C LEU A 126 -16.94 17.18 -11.77
N SER A 127 -17.88 17.90 -12.39
CA SER A 127 -19.29 17.89 -11.94
C SER A 127 -19.93 16.52 -12.13
N ALA A 128 -19.60 15.85 -13.24
CA ALA A 128 -20.04 14.49 -13.48
C ALA A 128 -19.43 13.49 -12.48
N ALA A 129 -18.16 13.69 -12.07
CA ALA A 129 -17.51 12.89 -11.00
C ALA A 129 -18.21 13.08 -9.65
N ASP A 130 -18.50 14.33 -9.27
CA ASP A 130 -19.23 14.68 -8.06
C ASP A 130 -20.58 13.95 -8.01
N LYS A 131 -21.39 14.08 -9.07
CA LYS A 131 -22.71 13.44 -9.14
C LYS A 131 -22.63 11.92 -9.13
N LEU A 132 -21.67 11.35 -9.85
CA LEU A 132 -21.47 9.89 -9.89
C LEU A 132 -21.12 9.32 -8.53
N LEU A 133 -20.21 9.97 -7.80
CA LEU A 133 -19.83 9.53 -6.45
C LEU A 133 -21.00 9.64 -5.46
N GLN A 134 -21.81 10.70 -5.56
CA GLN A 134 -23.03 10.81 -4.76
C GLN A 134 -24.01 9.67 -5.07
N ASN A 135 -24.27 9.39 -6.35
CA ASN A 135 -25.15 8.29 -6.75
C ASN A 135 -24.66 6.94 -6.23
N MET A 136 -23.34 6.71 -6.22
CA MET A 136 -22.75 5.50 -5.65
C MET A 136 -22.89 5.41 -4.12
N ASN A 137 -23.06 6.53 -3.43
CA ASN A 137 -23.12 6.63 -1.98
C ASN A 137 -24.50 7.11 -1.50
N MET A 138 -25.57 6.57 -2.07
CA MET A 138 -26.98 6.87 -1.68
C MET A 138 -27.31 8.38 -1.66
N SER A 139 -26.75 9.14 -2.60
CA SER A 139 -26.85 10.60 -2.69
C SER A 139 -26.24 11.37 -1.50
N ILE A 140 -25.39 10.73 -0.72
CA ILE A 140 -24.63 11.37 0.36
C ILE A 140 -23.43 12.09 -0.24
N THR A 141 -23.23 13.34 0.18
CA THR A 141 -22.14 14.21 -0.31
C THR A 141 -20.85 14.12 0.53
N ASN A 142 -20.93 13.61 1.74
CA ASN A 142 -19.77 13.37 2.62
C ASN A 142 -19.37 11.91 2.58
N GLY A 143 -18.09 11.68 2.28
CA GLY A 143 -17.53 10.36 2.11
C GLY A 143 -17.78 9.78 0.72
N ILE A 144 -16.89 8.88 0.32
CA ILE A 144 -17.00 8.07 -0.88
C ILE A 144 -16.91 6.60 -0.52
N VAL A 145 -17.50 5.73 -1.32
CA VAL A 145 -17.52 4.29 -1.07
C VAL A 145 -16.10 3.74 -1.07
N VAL A 146 -15.70 3.13 0.04
CA VAL A 146 -14.40 2.49 0.20
C VAL A 146 -14.43 1.08 -0.42
N GLY A 147 -13.37 0.72 -1.12
CA GLY A 147 -13.21 -0.60 -1.74
C GLY A 147 -13.10 -0.54 -3.26
N PRO A 148 -14.04 0.06 -4.00
CA PRO A 148 -13.94 0.16 -5.44
C PRO A 148 -12.69 0.94 -5.87
N GLU A 149 -11.92 0.40 -6.82
CA GLU A 149 -10.75 1.08 -7.39
C GLU A 149 -11.15 2.41 -8.07
N PHE A 150 -12.38 2.49 -8.54
CA PHE A 150 -12.93 3.71 -9.13
C PHE A 150 -12.98 4.88 -8.13
N SER A 151 -13.32 4.63 -6.88
CA SER A 151 -13.29 5.67 -5.83
C SER A 151 -11.87 6.22 -5.63
N ARG A 152 -10.86 5.33 -5.62
CA ARG A 152 -9.44 5.73 -5.53
C ARG A 152 -8.99 6.50 -6.76
N PHE A 153 -9.41 6.07 -7.94
CA PHE A 153 -9.12 6.74 -9.20
C PHE A 153 -9.65 8.18 -9.20
N LEU A 154 -10.89 8.40 -8.77
CA LEU A 154 -11.44 9.75 -8.70
C LEU A 154 -10.82 10.58 -7.57
N SER A 155 -10.60 10.01 -6.39
CA SER A 155 -9.94 10.73 -5.29
C SER A 155 -8.56 11.25 -5.67
N GLU A 156 -7.85 10.55 -6.55
CA GLU A 156 -6.55 10.98 -7.07
C GLU A 156 -6.60 12.34 -7.76
N ILE A 157 -7.74 12.72 -8.37
CA ILE A 157 -7.93 14.05 -8.96
C ILE A 157 -7.86 15.14 -7.87
N ILE A 158 -8.49 14.91 -6.72
CA ILE A 158 -8.45 15.83 -5.58
C ILE A 158 -7.03 15.88 -5.02
N PHE A 159 -6.43 14.73 -4.77
CA PHE A 159 -5.09 14.65 -4.16
C PHE A 159 -4.03 15.31 -5.03
N GLN A 160 -4.05 15.13 -6.35
CA GLN A 160 -3.11 15.83 -7.24
C GLN A 160 -3.35 17.35 -7.26
N SER A 161 -4.59 17.79 -7.03
CA SER A 161 -4.87 19.22 -6.89
C SER A 161 -4.30 19.78 -5.60
N VAL A 162 -4.37 19.01 -4.51
CA VAL A 162 -3.68 19.33 -3.24
C VAL A 162 -2.17 19.37 -3.46
N ASP A 163 -1.59 18.36 -4.12
CA ASP A 163 -0.15 18.29 -4.41
C ASP A 163 0.34 19.56 -5.13
N ARG A 164 -0.39 20.00 -6.16
CA ARG A 164 -0.04 21.22 -6.90
C ARG A 164 -0.12 22.48 -6.05
N ASN A 165 -1.13 22.58 -5.17
CA ASN A 165 -1.23 23.70 -4.25
C ASN A 165 -0.06 23.73 -3.26
N ILE A 166 0.36 22.57 -2.75
CA ILE A 166 1.53 22.45 -1.87
C ILE A 166 2.80 22.87 -2.63
N MET A 167 3.03 22.32 -3.82
CA MET A 167 4.21 22.67 -4.63
C MET A 167 4.28 24.18 -4.91
N TYR A 168 3.16 24.77 -5.32
CA TYR A 168 3.08 26.20 -5.59
C TYR A 168 3.37 27.03 -4.34
N SER A 169 2.77 26.69 -3.23
CA SER A 169 2.92 27.44 -1.97
C SER A 169 4.34 27.34 -1.40
N LEU A 170 4.94 26.15 -1.41
CA LEU A 170 6.31 25.95 -0.97
C LEU A 170 7.31 26.66 -1.88
N ASN A 171 7.07 26.68 -3.19
CA ASN A 171 7.90 27.42 -4.15
C ASN A 171 7.82 28.93 -3.90
N CYS A 172 6.64 29.47 -3.60
CA CYS A 172 6.49 30.88 -3.18
C CYS A 172 7.24 31.20 -1.88
N GLN A 173 7.47 30.21 -1.01
CA GLN A 173 8.26 30.36 0.22
C GLN A 173 9.77 30.14 -0.02
N GLY A 174 10.20 29.93 -1.28
CA GLY A 174 11.59 29.72 -1.65
C GLY A 174 12.10 28.29 -1.45
N LEU A 175 11.21 27.33 -1.19
CA LEU A 175 11.55 25.91 -1.08
C LEU A 175 11.31 25.20 -2.39
N GLN A 176 12.34 24.55 -2.94
CA GLN A 176 12.28 23.88 -4.23
C GLN A 176 12.20 22.36 -4.08
N ASN A 177 11.21 21.76 -4.75
CA ASN A 177 11.08 20.30 -4.81
C ASN A 177 12.29 19.69 -5.54
N GLY A 178 12.80 18.59 -5.04
CA GLY A 178 14.01 17.94 -5.55
C GLY A 178 15.32 18.57 -5.07
N LEU A 179 15.33 19.80 -4.54
CA LEU A 179 16.51 20.47 -3.99
C LEU A 179 16.47 20.56 -2.46
N ASP A 180 15.47 21.22 -1.89
CA ASP A 180 15.35 21.43 -0.44
C ASP A 180 14.54 20.34 0.23
N TYR A 181 13.54 19.85 -0.47
CA TYR A 181 12.67 18.77 -0.03
C TYR A 181 12.28 17.87 -1.21
N GLU A 182 11.73 16.72 -0.89
CA GLU A 182 11.03 15.86 -1.85
C GLU A 182 9.85 15.19 -1.15
N ILE A 183 8.69 15.22 -1.77
CA ILE A 183 7.47 14.59 -1.26
C ILE A 183 7.07 13.48 -2.20
N LYS A 184 6.76 12.32 -1.66
CA LYS A 184 6.14 11.20 -2.36
C LYS A 184 4.81 10.90 -1.68
N ARG A 185 3.78 10.63 -2.47
CA ARG A 185 2.46 10.29 -1.94
C ARG A 185 1.95 8.98 -2.53
N TYR A 186 1.60 8.06 -1.64
CA TYR A 186 0.95 6.81 -2.00
C TYR A 186 -0.50 6.84 -1.50
N VAL A 187 -1.43 7.16 -2.39
CA VAL A 187 -2.85 7.40 -2.09
C VAL A 187 -2.99 8.54 -1.06
N ASP A 188 -3.20 8.22 0.20
CA ASP A 188 -3.37 9.12 1.35
C ASP A 188 -2.11 9.28 2.21
N ASP A 189 -1.12 8.39 2.08
CA ASP A 189 0.15 8.45 2.80
C ASP A 189 1.15 9.41 2.14
N PHE A 190 1.69 10.36 2.90
CA PHE A 190 2.79 11.24 2.48
C PHE A 190 4.11 10.81 3.08
N PHE A 191 5.13 10.78 2.25
CA PHE A 191 6.53 10.59 2.62
C PHE A 191 7.30 11.87 2.28
N VAL A 192 7.69 12.61 3.30
CA VAL A 192 8.34 13.92 3.20
C VAL A 192 9.80 13.78 3.54
N PHE A 193 10.68 14.09 2.61
CA PHE A 193 12.13 14.05 2.76
C PHE A 193 12.68 15.46 2.72
N VAL A 194 13.50 15.84 3.69
CA VAL A 194 13.94 17.24 3.87
C VAL A 194 15.43 17.32 4.18
N LYS A 195 16.13 18.33 3.63
CA LYS A 195 17.54 18.55 3.91
C LYS A 195 17.81 19.22 5.27
N LYS A 196 16.94 20.15 5.66
CA LYS A 196 17.11 20.97 6.87
C LYS A 196 15.95 20.77 7.82
N GLU A 197 16.24 20.55 9.09
CA GLU A 197 15.24 20.26 10.12
C GLU A 197 14.19 21.37 10.24
N GLU A 198 14.60 22.63 10.17
CA GLU A 198 13.74 23.83 10.26
C GLU A 198 12.62 23.87 9.21
N ASN A 199 12.75 23.13 8.12
CA ASN A 199 11.78 23.10 7.04
C ASN A 199 10.75 21.98 7.19
N VAL A 200 10.97 21.00 8.08
CA VAL A 200 10.05 19.88 8.28
C VAL A 200 8.67 20.39 8.68
N ASP A 201 8.59 21.16 9.76
CA ASP A 201 7.30 21.67 10.25
C ASP A 201 6.65 22.66 9.29
N LYS A 202 7.45 23.46 8.57
CA LYS A 202 6.94 24.36 7.53
C LYS A 202 6.21 23.58 6.42
N ILE A 203 6.83 22.49 5.95
CA ILE A 203 6.27 21.64 4.91
C ILE A 203 5.01 20.94 5.42
N ILE A 204 5.03 20.36 6.63
CA ILE A 204 3.87 19.72 7.23
C ILE A 204 2.70 20.69 7.36
N ASN A 205 2.96 21.90 7.84
CA ASN A 205 1.93 22.93 7.97
C ASN A 205 1.33 23.32 6.60
N GLU A 206 2.16 23.37 5.55
CA GLU A 206 1.67 23.68 4.21
C GLU A 206 0.84 22.52 3.63
N ILE A 207 1.25 21.27 3.88
CA ILE A 207 0.43 20.08 3.54
C ILE A 207 -0.92 20.17 4.25
N ALA A 208 -0.93 20.42 5.56
CA ALA A 208 -2.15 20.56 6.34
C ALA A 208 -3.06 21.67 5.80
N LYS A 209 -2.50 22.84 5.53
CA LYS A 209 -3.23 24.02 5.02
C LYS A 209 -3.84 23.76 3.65
N SER A 210 -3.06 23.21 2.73
CA SER A 210 -3.52 22.89 1.38
C SER A 210 -4.59 21.81 1.38
N SER A 211 -4.44 20.79 2.22
CA SER A 211 -5.41 19.70 2.39
C SER A 211 -6.73 20.19 3.01
N ASN A 212 -6.65 21.06 4.01
CA ASN A 212 -7.84 21.63 4.66
C ASN A 212 -8.74 22.43 3.69
N ARG A 213 -8.19 22.98 2.62
CA ARG A 213 -8.97 23.64 1.55
C ARG A 213 -9.96 22.66 0.88
N PHE A 214 -9.61 21.37 0.86
CA PHE A 214 -10.44 20.28 0.35
C PHE A 214 -11.13 19.47 1.47
N LYS A 215 -11.15 20.02 2.71
CA LYS A 215 -11.70 19.35 3.90
C LYS A 215 -10.97 18.07 4.33
N LEU A 216 -9.79 17.81 3.81
CA LEU A 216 -8.94 16.71 4.22
C LEU A 216 -8.10 17.14 5.43
N ARG A 217 -8.03 16.29 6.45
CA ARG A 217 -7.30 16.57 7.69
C ARG A 217 -6.21 15.53 7.92
N LEU A 218 -5.03 15.97 8.31
CA LEU A 218 -3.95 15.08 8.71
C LEU A 218 -4.27 14.38 10.03
N ASN A 219 -3.82 13.15 10.15
CA ASN A 219 -3.85 12.37 11.38
C ASN A 219 -2.54 12.55 12.16
N TYR A 220 -2.53 13.47 13.10
CA TYR A 220 -1.35 13.77 13.90
C TYR A 220 -0.97 12.65 14.87
N GLU A 221 -1.89 11.72 15.19
CA GLU A 221 -1.59 10.56 16.03
C GLU A 221 -0.69 9.53 15.33
N LYS A 222 -0.73 9.53 13.98
CA LYS A 222 0.11 8.67 13.14
C LYS A 222 1.29 9.39 12.51
N GLU A 223 1.53 10.63 12.90
CA GLU A 223 2.67 11.41 12.40
C GLU A 223 3.97 10.81 12.92
N GLU A 224 4.86 10.45 12.00
CA GLU A 224 6.20 9.98 12.31
C GLU A 224 7.22 11.00 11.81
N LYS A 225 8.17 11.39 12.64
CA LYS A 225 9.29 12.29 12.28
C LYS A 225 10.62 11.69 12.74
N GLY A 226 11.67 11.88 11.97
CA GLY A 226 12.97 11.37 12.36
C GLY A 226 14.11 11.83 11.44
N LYS A 227 15.27 11.25 11.71
CA LYS A 227 16.48 11.45 10.91
C LYS A 227 16.67 10.26 9.96
N LEU A 228 17.23 10.52 8.81
CA LEU A 228 17.60 9.51 7.83
C LEU A 228 19.08 9.10 7.99
N PRO A 229 19.47 7.86 7.69
CA PRO A 229 18.58 6.76 7.27
C PRO A 229 17.66 6.29 8.41
N HIS A 230 16.40 6.00 8.11
CA HIS A 230 15.41 5.55 9.08
C HIS A 230 14.92 4.14 8.73
N ILE A 231 14.81 3.32 9.74
CA ILE A 231 14.23 1.97 9.61
C ILE A 231 12.73 2.11 9.87
N TRP A 232 11.95 2.09 8.80
CA TRP A 232 10.49 2.32 8.83
C TRP A 232 9.68 1.19 9.50
N SER A 233 10.33 0.08 9.76
CA SER A 233 9.74 -1.06 10.44
C SER A 233 10.87 -1.90 11.05
N GLU A 234 11.25 -1.57 12.27
CA GLU A 234 12.28 -2.30 13.01
C GLU A 234 11.93 -3.79 13.13
N TRP A 235 10.65 -4.09 13.35
CA TRP A 235 10.17 -5.46 13.46
C TRP A 235 10.38 -6.32 12.21
N ILE A 236 10.49 -5.73 11.00
CA ILE A 236 10.69 -6.51 9.75
C ILE A 236 12.04 -7.24 9.78
N ASN A 237 13.09 -6.61 10.27
CA ASN A 237 14.40 -7.26 10.37
C ASN A 237 14.36 -8.38 11.41
N GLU A 238 13.79 -8.10 12.57
CA GLU A 238 13.66 -9.07 13.65
C GLU A 238 12.77 -10.26 13.24
N ILE A 239 11.64 -10.00 12.59
CA ILE A 239 10.77 -11.07 12.12
C ILE A 239 11.42 -11.92 11.02
N ASN A 240 12.21 -11.32 10.12
CA ASN A 240 12.93 -12.09 9.10
C ASN A 240 13.99 -13.01 9.72
N LEU A 241 14.68 -12.55 10.75
CA LEU A 241 15.61 -13.39 11.51
C LEU A 241 14.88 -14.56 12.18
N PHE A 242 13.77 -14.28 12.84
CA PHE A 242 12.89 -15.28 13.45
C PHE A 242 12.36 -16.29 12.42
N LEU A 243 11.80 -15.83 11.31
CA LEU A 243 11.24 -16.71 10.27
C LEU A 243 12.30 -17.57 9.58
N ASN A 244 13.51 -17.03 9.39
CA ASN A 244 14.63 -17.81 8.87
C ASN A 244 15.06 -18.92 9.84
N GLU A 245 15.08 -18.65 11.14
CA GLU A 245 15.39 -19.65 12.15
C GLU A 245 14.27 -20.71 12.25
N LEU A 246 13.01 -20.28 12.19
CA LEU A 246 11.84 -21.16 12.14
C LEU A 246 11.89 -22.06 10.90
N GLU A 247 12.18 -21.49 9.73
CA GLU A 247 12.29 -22.25 8.48
C GLU A 247 13.41 -23.30 8.56
N LYS A 248 14.59 -22.91 9.01
CA LYS A 248 15.72 -23.85 9.20
C LYS A 248 15.41 -24.97 10.20
N SER A 249 14.55 -24.71 11.15
CA SER A 249 14.18 -25.66 12.19
C SER A 249 13.20 -26.73 11.70
N ILE A 250 12.27 -26.36 10.83
CA ILE A 250 11.15 -27.22 10.41
C ILE A 250 11.35 -27.75 8.99
N PHE A 251 11.91 -26.92 8.11
CA PHE A 251 12.03 -27.20 6.69
C PHE A 251 13.49 -27.33 6.26
N TYR A 252 13.69 -27.99 5.14
CA TYR A 252 14.95 -27.88 4.39
C TYR A 252 14.66 -27.69 2.89
N PRO A 253 15.47 -26.91 2.17
CA PRO A 253 15.24 -26.68 0.75
C PRO A 253 15.50 -27.98 -0.04
N TYR A 254 14.62 -28.27 -0.98
CA TYR A 254 14.81 -29.31 -1.98
C TYR A 254 15.41 -28.69 -3.24
N SER A 255 16.08 -29.51 -4.08
CA SER A 255 16.86 -29.05 -5.23
C SER A 255 16.10 -28.24 -6.31
N ASP A 256 14.78 -28.23 -6.28
CA ASP A 256 13.95 -27.36 -7.13
C ASP A 256 13.53 -26.10 -6.38
N GLU A 257 13.73 -24.95 -7.02
CA GLU A 257 13.72 -23.60 -6.43
C GLU A 257 12.51 -23.20 -5.54
N ASN A 258 11.43 -23.97 -5.52
CA ASN A 258 10.21 -23.63 -4.76
C ASN A 258 9.63 -24.79 -3.92
N THR A 259 10.34 -25.87 -3.73
CA THR A 259 9.86 -26.99 -2.93
C THR A 259 10.61 -27.15 -1.63
N TYR A 260 9.88 -27.22 -0.53
CA TYR A 260 10.41 -27.46 0.81
C TYR A 260 9.97 -28.83 1.29
N LEU A 261 10.87 -29.54 1.97
CA LEU A 261 10.58 -30.78 2.64
C LEU A 261 10.62 -30.54 4.16
N LEU A 262 9.72 -31.21 4.88
CA LEU A 262 9.79 -31.27 6.33
C LEU A 262 10.99 -32.09 6.77
N ARG A 263 11.68 -31.62 7.83
CA ARG A 263 12.81 -32.37 8.39
C ARG A 263 12.30 -33.65 9.05
N GLU A 264 12.89 -34.78 8.67
CA GLU A 264 12.60 -36.10 9.27
C GLU A 264 13.14 -36.25 10.69
N GLN A 265 13.94 -35.32 11.16
CA GLN A 265 14.56 -35.43 12.48
C GLN A 265 13.55 -35.25 13.59
N ARG A 266 13.81 -35.96 14.68
CA ARG A 266 13.06 -35.91 15.95
C ARG A 266 12.75 -34.48 16.33
N LEU A 267 11.62 -34.30 17.03
CA LEU A 267 11.18 -33.06 17.65
C LEU A 267 12.37 -32.20 18.07
N LEU A 268 12.36 -30.97 17.63
CA LEU A 268 13.36 -30.00 18.05
C LEU A 268 13.50 -30.03 19.58
N PRO A 269 14.70 -30.03 20.12
CA PRO A 269 14.90 -29.98 21.57
C PRO A 269 14.10 -28.81 22.15
N GLN A 270 13.56 -28.97 23.34
CA GLN A 270 12.83 -27.91 24.07
C GLN A 270 13.55 -26.55 24.05
N ARG A 271 14.89 -26.57 24.06
CA ARG A 271 15.73 -25.36 23.92
C ARG A 271 15.50 -24.59 22.60
N SER A 272 15.28 -25.29 21.50
CA SER A 272 15.01 -24.63 20.20
C SER A 272 13.61 -24.02 20.17
N VAL A 273 12.64 -24.65 20.81
CA VAL A 273 11.28 -24.10 20.97
C VAL A 273 11.30 -22.85 21.83
N SER A 274 12.00 -22.92 22.98
CA SER A 274 12.15 -21.76 23.88
C SER A 274 12.86 -20.61 23.15
N LYS A 275 13.95 -20.88 22.43
CA LYS A 275 14.64 -19.87 21.63
C LYS A 275 13.72 -19.18 20.61
N LEU A 276 12.87 -19.94 19.92
CA LEU A 276 11.94 -19.37 18.95
C LEU A 276 10.86 -18.52 19.64
N LYS A 277 10.38 -18.95 20.79
CA LYS A 277 9.44 -18.15 21.61
C LYS A 277 10.08 -16.84 22.08
N ASP A 278 11.32 -16.89 22.55
CA ASP A 278 12.07 -15.70 22.99
C ASP A 278 12.32 -14.74 21.83
N MET A 279 12.72 -15.27 20.66
CA MET A 279 12.89 -14.45 19.45
C MET A 279 11.56 -13.79 19.01
N PHE A 280 10.44 -14.52 19.09
CA PHE A 280 9.13 -13.95 18.77
C PHE A 280 8.72 -12.85 19.75
N GLN A 281 8.99 -13.03 21.06
CA GLN A 281 8.76 -11.97 22.06
C GLN A 281 9.56 -10.72 21.72
N THR A 282 10.81 -10.85 21.30
CA THR A 282 11.65 -9.71 20.90
C THR A 282 10.99 -8.95 19.74
N VAL A 283 10.46 -9.67 18.74
CA VAL A 283 9.73 -9.06 17.61
C VAL A 283 8.48 -8.30 18.09
N ILE A 284 7.70 -8.88 18.99
CA ILE A 284 6.48 -8.24 19.51
C ILE A 284 6.79 -6.99 20.33
N VAL A 285 7.83 -7.03 21.16
CA VAL A 285 8.24 -5.89 22.00
C VAL A 285 8.82 -4.75 21.14
N SER A 286 9.43 -5.07 20.00
CA SER A 286 9.99 -4.04 19.12
C SER A 286 8.94 -3.07 18.53
N ASP A 287 7.69 -3.52 18.38
CA ASP A 287 6.60 -2.67 17.90
C ASP A 287 5.22 -3.15 18.38
N GLU A 288 4.85 -2.78 19.61
CA GLU A 288 3.58 -3.15 20.25
C GLU A 288 2.34 -2.75 19.43
N LYS A 289 2.42 -1.65 18.65
CA LYS A 289 1.30 -1.18 17.83
C LYS A 289 1.04 -2.07 16.61
N MET A 290 1.98 -2.91 16.25
CA MET A 290 1.92 -3.78 15.08
C MET A 290 1.68 -5.25 15.40
N ASN A 291 1.44 -5.61 16.65
CA ASN A 291 1.29 -7.01 17.12
C ASN A 291 0.39 -7.86 16.21
N VAL A 292 -0.82 -7.37 15.91
CA VAL A 292 -1.78 -8.10 15.07
C VAL A 292 -1.23 -8.35 13.66
N LYS A 293 -0.51 -7.37 13.09
CA LYS A 293 0.09 -7.50 11.76
C LYS A 293 1.27 -8.46 11.78
N ILE A 294 2.10 -8.41 12.82
CA ILE A 294 3.25 -9.30 13.03
C ILE A 294 2.75 -10.74 13.13
N VAL A 295 1.77 -10.99 13.99
CA VAL A 295 1.16 -12.31 14.16
C VAL A 295 0.56 -12.81 12.84
N SER A 296 -0.23 -11.99 12.16
CA SER A 296 -0.84 -12.33 10.87
C SER A 296 0.22 -12.63 9.78
N TYR A 297 1.34 -11.92 9.79
CA TYR A 297 2.45 -12.17 8.86
C TYR A 297 3.10 -13.53 9.14
N CYS A 298 3.34 -13.87 10.41
CA CYS A 298 3.86 -15.18 10.81
C CYS A 298 2.94 -16.32 10.40
N PHE A 299 1.63 -16.19 10.65
CA PHE A 299 0.64 -17.20 10.23
C PHE A 299 0.63 -17.37 8.70
N SER A 300 0.65 -16.27 7.96
CA SER A 300 0.67 -16.32 6.49
C SER A 300 1.94 -16.96 5.93
N PHE A 301 3.09 -16.75 6.58
CA PHE A 301 4.36 -17.39 6.21
C PHE A 301 4.30 -18.89 6.45
N ILE A 302 3.91 -19.30 7.65
CA ILE A 302 3.79 -20.73 8.04
C ILE A 302 2.80 -21.43 7.13
N TYR A 303 1.64 -20.83 6.90
CA TYR A 303 0.59 -21.37 6.02
C TYR A 303 1.15 -21.64 4.61
N ARG A 304 1.76 -20.65 3.98
CA ARG A 304 2.29 -20.80 2.61
C ARG A 304 3.36 -21.89 2.51
N LYS A 305 4.29 -21.92 3.47
CA LYS A 305 5.37 -22.91 3.49
C LYS A 305 4.84 -24.32 3.75
N PHE A 306 3.92 -24.46 4.70
CA PHE A 306 3.33 -25.74 5.08
C PHE A 306 2.47 -26.33 3.96
N PHE A 307 1.58 -25.54 3.37
CA PHE A 307 0.74 -26.00 2.25
C PHE A 307 1.56 -26.22 0.98
N GLY A 308 2.62 -25.47 0.74
CA GLY A 308 3.56 -25.74 -0.33
C GLY A 308 4.23 -27.12 -0.21
N CYS A 309 4.42 -27.62 1.00
CA CYS A 309 4.91 -28.99 1.24
C CYS A 309 3.84 -30.06 0.96
N ILE A 310 2.56 -29.74 1.20
CA ILE A 310 1.45 -30.72 1.07
C ILE A 310 1.03 -30.93 -0.39
N SER A 311 1.14 -29.89 -1.23
CA SER A 311 0.61 -29.92 -2.60
C SER A 311 1.37 -30.81 -3.59
N ASN A 312 2.54 -31.33 -3.23
CA ASN A 312 3.33 -32.21 -4.08
C ASN A 312 2.96 -33.68 -3.90
N GLU A 313 2.14 -34.23 -4.80
CA GLU A 313 1.63 -35.61 -4.74
C GLU A 313 2.68 -36.73 -4.74
N SER A 314 3.85 -36.49 -5.34
CA SER A 314 4.97 -37.45 -5.36
C SER A 314 5.63 -37.66 -3.99
N LYS A 315 5.27 -36.91 -2.96
CA LYS A 315 5.87 -36.89 -1.62
C LYS A 315 4.96 -37.47 -0.53
N LYS A 316 3.82 -38.05 -0.87
CA LYS A 316 2.87 -38.65 0.10
C LYS A 316 3.47 -39.72 1.02
N THR A 317 4.55 -40.37 0.61
CA THR A 317 5.21 -41.43 1.40
C THR A 317 6.14 -40.90 2.49
N ILE A 318 6.60 -39.64 2.41
CA ILE A 318 7.52 -39.04 3.38
C ILE A 318 6.76 -38.40 4.55
N PHE A 319 5.45 -38.32 4.44
CA PHE A 319 4.61 -37.49 5.27
C PHE A 319 4.31 -38.04 6.69
N ASN A 320 4.42 -39.34 6.95
CA ASN A 320 3.75 -39.86 8.14
C ASN A 320 4.38 -39.38 9.46
N LEU A 321 5.67 -39.58 9.69
CA LEU A 321 6.28 -39.25 10.97
C LEU A 321 6.77 -37.79 11.06
N ALA A 322 7.35 -37.28 9.97
CA ALA A 322 7.83 -35.89 9.90
C ALA A 322 6.67 -34.90 9.97
N PHE A 323 5.53 -35.25 9.35
CA PHE A 323 4.33 -34.44 9.36
C PHE A 323 3.71 -34.34 10.76
N GLU A 324 3.54 -35.47 11.47
CA GLU A 324 2.99 -35.48 12.82
C GLU A 324 3.86 -34.64 13.76
N ASN A 325 5.19 -34.81 13.71
CA ASN A 325 6.12 -34.04 14.53
C ASN A 325 6.07 -32.55 14.21
N ALA A 326 5.97 -32.16 12.93
CA ALA A 326 5.86 -30.79 12.51
C ALA A 326 4.52 -30.16 12.97
N VAL A 327 3.42 -30.93 12.93
CA VAL A 327 2.09 -30.48 13.39
C VAL A 327 2.13 -30.19 14.89
N TYR A 328 2.64 -31.10 15.73
CA TYR A 328 2.77 -30.87 17.17
C TYR A 328 3.60 -29.64 17.49
N TYR A 329 4.74 -29.49 16.82
CA TYR A 329 5.62 -28.37 17.02
C TYR A 329 5.00 -27.03 16.59
N LEU A 330 4.37 -27.01 15.42
CA LEU A 330 3.67 -25.83 14.92
C LEU A 330 2.46 -25.49 15.77
N TYR A 331 1.75 -26.48 16.30
CA TYR A 331 0.61 -26.26 17.19
C TYR A 331 1.01 -25.50 18.45
N ASP A 332 2.10 -25.90 19.12
CA ASP A 332 2.60 -25.22 20.31
C ASP A 332 3.04 -23.77 20.00
N LEU A 333 3.72 -23.55 18.88
CA LEU A 333 4.12 -22.21 18.44
C LEU A 333 2.91 -21.34 18.04
N LEU A 334 1.97 -21.89 17.26
CA LEU A 334 0.79 -21.16 16.82
C LEU A 334 -0.10 -20.77 17.98
N PHE A 335 -0.28 -21.67 18.96
CA PHE A 335 -0.99 -21.35 20.19
C PHE A 335 -0.32 -20.23 20.98
N TYR A 336 1.02 -20.28 21.08
CA TYR A 336 1.79 -19.23 21.70
C TYR A 336 1.67 -17.88 20.98
N PHE A 337 1.72 -17.88 19.64
CA PHE A 337 1.55 -16.65 18.85
C PHE A 337 0.14 -16.05 18.99
N TYR A 338 -0.87 -16.91 19.14
CA TYR A 338 -2.26 -16.47 19.31
C TYR A 338 -2.49 -15.76 20.66
N SER A 339 -1.60 -15.94 21.64
CA SER A 339 -1.71 -15.30 22.95
C SER A 339 -1.31 -13.82 22.96
N PHE A 340 -0.78 -13.30 21.88
CA PHE A 340 -0.41 -11.89 21.66
C PHE A 340 -1.40 -11.18 20.74
#